data_90ad9e05e3c1e83b34c1cb3a0de437c8
#
_entry.id   90ad9e05e3c1e83b34c1cb3a0de437c8
#
_cell.length_a   1.000
_cell.length_b   1.000
_cell.length_c   1.000
_cell.angle_alpha   90.00
_cell.angle_beta   90.00
_cell.angle_gamma   90.00
#
_symmetry.space_group_name_H-M   'P 1'
#
loop_
_entity.id
_entity.type
_entity.pdbx_description
1 polymer ?
#
loop_
_entity_poly.entity_id
_entity_poly.type
_entity_poly.pdbx_seq_one_letter_code
_entity_poly.pdbx_strand_id
1 'polypeptide(L)'
;MTKAVTRRQLVVTLAASAALVVLGGCAAAGGAVASAEDDQAALLKRAQAYWTLVRANDRVGAWAYEEISKDSSTTLEAYLKRGGITYDAVEVRGVRSIDGDRATVNVWMRYSLPLLRVKKQEVVLDDEWRRMDGVWHHVQRRSVMFPTPQ
;
A
#
# COMPACT_ATOMS: atom_id res chain seq x y z
N MET A 1 62.26 24.94 -53.42
CA MET A 1 62.02 23.77 -54.27
C MET A 1 60.60 23.34 -53.96
N THR A 2 59.64 23.81 -54.78
CA THR A 2 58.95 23.10 -55.87
C THR A 2 58.35 21.78 -55.39
N LYS A 3 57.08 21.47 -55.47
CA LYS A 3 56.00 21.56 -56.44
C LYS A 3 54.71 21.08 -55.70
N ALA A 4 53.60 21.70 -55.78
CA ALA A 4 52.57 21.67 -56.85
C ALA A 4 51.62 20.48 -56.73
N VAL A 5 50.37 20.78 -56.41
CA VAL A 5 49.15 20.62 -57.22
C VAL A 5 48.71 19.16 -57.49
N THR A 6 47.48 18.83 -57.07
CA THR A 6 46.44 18.57 -58.05
C THR A 6 45.08 18.35 -57.39
N ARG A 7 44.14 19.14 -57.85
CA ARG A 7 42.68 19.01 -57.76
C ARG A 7 42.23 17.63 -58.24
N ARG A 8 41.20 17.14 -57.63
CA ARG A 8 40.04 16.66 -58.43
C ARG A 8 38.80 16.57 -57.51
N GLN A 9 37.86 17.35 -57.90
CA GLN A 9 36.46 17.26 -57.53
C GLN A 9 35.90 15.90 -58.01
N LEU A 10 35.02 15.36 -57.25
CA LEU A 10 33.89 14.62 -57.82
C LEU A 10 32.66 14.80 -56.92
N VAL A 11 31.75 15.52 -57.48
CA VAL A 11 30.34 15.63 -57.13
C VAL A 11 29.69 14.34 -57.55
N VAL A 12 28.83 13.78 -56.76
CA VAL A 12 27.63 13.01 -57.17
C VAL A 12 26.75 12.70 -55.95
N THR A 13 25.68 13.36 -55.88
CA THR A 13 24.23 13.07 -55.93
C THR A 13 23.61 12.41 -54.70
N LEU A 14 22.64 13.20 -54.25
CA LEU A 14 21.34 12.88 -53.66
C LEU A 14 20.91 11.44 -53.78
N ALA A 15 20.51 10.91 -52.64
CA ALA A 15 19.32 10.05 -52.55
C ALA A 15 18.62 10.30 -51.22
N ALA A 16 17.57 11.06 -51.29
CA ALA A 16 16.58 11.20 -50.23
C ALA A 16 15.81 9.90 -50.12
N SER A 17 15.90 9.26 -48.98
CA SER A 17 14.94 8.21 -48.62
C SER A 17 14.35 8.58 -47.26
N ALA A 18 13.24 9.29 -47.31
CA ALA A 18 12.35 9.53 -46.18
C ALA A 18 11.61 8.22 -45.90
N ALA A 19 12.09 7.42 -44.95
CA ALA A 19 11.33 6.33 -44.36
C ALA A 19 10.53 6.90 -43.18
N LEU A 20 9.30 7.27 -43.44
CA LEU A 20 8.29 7.52 -42.39
C LEU A 20 7.96 6.16 -41.73
N VAL A 21 8.64 5.84 -40.64
CA VAL A 21 8.19 4.81 -39.73
C VAL A 21 7.09 5.43 -38.86
N VAL A 22 5.85 5.25 -39.29
CA VAL A 22 4.70 5.46 -38.42
C VAL A 22 4.69 4.30 -37.42
N LEU A 23 5.37 4.49 -36.30
CA LEU A 23 5.16 3.68 -35.10
C LEU A 23 3.80 4.05 -34.56
N GLY A 24 2.78 3.31 -35.00
CA GLY A 24 1.48 3.27 -34.35
C GLY A 24 1.70 2.75 -32.94
N GLY A 25 1.90 3.66 -31.98
CA GLY A 25 1.86 3.36 -30.58
C GLY A 25 0.43 2.96 -30.22
N CYS A 26 0.16 1.66 -30.14
CA CYS A 26 -0.94 1.17 -29.33
C CYS A 26 -0.65 1.62 -27.90
N ALA A 27 -1.28 2.72 -27.48
CA ALA A 27 -1.47 3.02 -26.08
C ALA A 27 -2.38 1.94 -25.51
N ALA A 28 -1.80 0.79 -25.16
CA ALA A 28 -2.41 -0.13 -24.24
C ALA A 28 -2.55 0.67 -22.94
N ALA A 29 -3.78 1.03 -22.60
CA ALA A 29 -4.16 1.46 -21.26
C ALA A 29 -4.03 0.24 -20.33
N GLY A 30 -2.83 -0.30 -20.23
CA GLY A 30 -2.43 -1.23 -19.19
C GLY A 30 -2.16 -0.39 -17.97
N GLY A 31 -3.04 -0.46 -16.97
CA GLY A 31 -2.73 0.07 -15.65
C GLY A 31 -1.35 -0.46 -15.27
N ALA A 32 -0.41 0.45 -15.00
CA ALA A 32 0.93 0.07 -14.57
C ALA A 32 0.76 -0.84 -13.36
N VAL A 33 1.15 -2.10 -13.49
CA VAL A 33 1.25 -3.01 -12.35
C VAL A 33 2.29 -2.37 -11.44
N ALA A 34 1.84 -1.89 -10.28
CA ALA A 34 2.74 -1.31 -9.28
C ALA A 34 3.88 -2.32 -9.03
N SER A 35 5.10 -1.82 -8.95
CA SER A 35 6.22 -2.69 -8.60
C SER A 35 6.00 -3.28 -7.20
N ALA A 36 6.61 -4.42 -6.91
CA ALA A 36 6.51 -5.03 -5.58
C ALA A 36 6.95 -4.04 -4.48
N GLU A 37 7.93 -3.18 -4.78
CA GLU A 37 8.42 -2.15 -3.87
C GLU A 37 7.40 -1.04 -3.65
N ASP A 38 6.75 -0.57 -4.74
CA ASP A 38 5.70 0.43 -4.66
C ASP A 38 4.50 -0.06 -3.86
N ASP A 39 4.13 -1.33 -4.06
CA ASP A 39 3.02 -1.96 -3.35
C ASP A 39 3.32 -2.11 -1.85
N GLN A 40 4.54 -2.53 -1.52
CA GLN A 40 4.99 -2.60 -0.13
C GLN A 40 5.01 -1.22 0.53
N ALA A 41 5.49 -0.19 -0.16
CA ALA A 41 5.52 1.18 0.33
C ALA A 41 4.09 1.72 0.54
N ALA A 42 3.17 1.44 -0.38
CA ALA A 42 1.76 1.82 -0.28
C ALA A 42 1.09 1.17 0.94
N LEU A 43 1.31 -0.14 1.15
CA LEU A 43 0.81 -0.87 2.32
C LEU A 43 1.36 -0.27 3.62
N LEU A 44 2.68 -0.07 3.70
CA LEU A 44 3.33 0.46 4.90
C LEU A 44 2.80 1.85 5.27
N LYS A 45 2.69 2.75 4.29
CA LYS A 45 2.12 4.09 4.47
C LYS A 45 0.69 4.01 4.99
N ARG A 46 -0.11 3.10 4.43
CA ARG A 46 -1.51 2.94 4.82
C ARG A 46 -1.66 2.37 6.24
N ALA A 47 -0.81 1.40 6.61
CA ALA A 47 -0.77 0.84 7.95
C ALA A 47 -0.37 1.90 9.00
N GLN A 48 0.63 2.72 8.70
CA GLN A 48 1.05 3.82 9.58
C GLN A 48 -0.09 4.84 9.80
N ALA A 49 -0.79 5.20 8.73
CA ALA A 49 -1.93 6.13 8.81
C ALA A 49 -3.06 5.54 9.67
N TYR A 50 -3.45 4.29 9.43
CA TYR A 50 -4.46 3.58 10.21
C TYR A 50 -4.12 3.54 11.70
N TRP A 51 -2.93 3.05 12.05
CA TRP A 51 -2.52 2.90 13.43
C TRP A 51 -2.31 4.24 14.16
N THR A 52 -2.01 5.32 13.41
CA THR A 52 -2.00 6.69 13.95
C THR A 52 -3.39 7.11 14.41
N LEU A 53 -4.43 6.84 13.60
CA LEU A 53 -5.83 7.13 13.95
C LEU A 53 -6.30 6.28 15.12
N VAL A 54 -6.00 4.98 15.10
CA VAL A 54 -6.35 4.04 16.18
C VAL A 54 -5.72 4.48 17.51
N ARG A 55 -4.44 4.85 17.51
CA ARG A 55 -3.77 5.37 18.70
C ARG A 55 -4.39 6.67 19.21
N ALA A 56 -4.82 7.55 18.29
CA ALA A 56 -5.51 8.80 18.63
C ALA A 56 -6.94 8.56 19.10
N ASN A 57 -7.43 7.32 19.14
CA ASN A 57 -8.81 6.92 19.37
C ASN A 57 -9.80 7.53 18.35
N ASP A 58 -9.30 7.92 17.17
CA ASP A 58 -10.12 8.37 16.04
C ASP A 58 -10.65 7.16 15.25
N ARG A 59 -11.67 6.53 15.79
CA ARG A 59 -12.29 5.37 15.20
C ARG A 59 -13.12 5.69 13.96
N VAL A 60 -13.63 6.91 13.86
CA VAL A 60 -14.37 7.38 12.68
C VAL A 60 -13.39 7.48 11.49
N GLY A 61 -12.24 8.11 11.70
CA GLY A 61 -11.19 8.18 10.69
C GLY A 61 -10.64 6.81 10.32
N ALA A 62 -10.45 5.91 11.31
CA ALA A 62 -9.94 4.56 11.09
C ALA A 62 -10.91 3.69 10.26
N TRP A 63 -12.22 3.93 10.33
CA TRP A 63 -13.25 3.18 9.59
C TRP A 63 -12.97 3.04 8.10
N ALA A 64 -12.49 4.10 7.44
CA ALA A 64 -12.19 4.08 6.00
C ALA A 64 -11.05 3.11 5.61
N TYR A 65 -10.28 2.66 6.59
CA TYR A 65 -9.17 1.70 6.40
C TYR A 65 -9.59 0.26 6.66
N GLU A 66 -10.73 0.04 7.31
CA GLU A 66 -11.21 -1.29 7.66
C GLU A 66 -11.79 -2.03 6.45
N GLU A 67 -11.49 -3.33 6.30
CA GLU A 67 -12.10 -4.19 5.29
C GLU A 67 -13.63 -4.21 5.42
N ILE A 68 -14.12 -4.29 6.65
CA ILE A 68 -15.55 -4.33 6.94
C ILE A 68 -16.30 -3.07 6.54
N SER A 69 -15.61 -1.96 6.28
CA SER A 69 -16.23 -0.74 5.74
C SER A 69 -16.73 -0.91 4.30
N LYS A 70 -16.26 -1.96 3.61
CA LYS A 70 -16.68 -2.32 2.25
C LYS A 70 -17.85 -3.30 2.23
N ASP A 71 -18.20 -3.86 3.37
CA ASP A 71 -19.34 -4.76 3.52
C ASP A 71 -20.61 -3.94 3.84
N SER A 72 -21.57 -3.97 2.93
CA SER A 72 -22.83 -3.24 3.09
C SER A 72 -23.66 -3.71 4.30
N SER A 73 -23.39 -4.88 4.86
CA SER A 73 -24.04 -5.39 6.06
C SER A 73 -23.52 -4.77 7.35
N THR A 74 -22.39 -4.09 7.31
CA THR A 74 -21.76 -3.48 8.48
C THR A 74 -21.81 -1.96 8.39
N THR A 75 -22.36 -1.32 9.42
CA THR A 75 -22.42 0.13 9.49
C THR A 75 -21.33 0.71 10.40
N LEU A 76 -20.96 1.97 10.16
CA LEU A 76 -20.06 2.71 11.04
C LEU A 76 -20.55 2.70 12.51
N GLU A 77 -21.86 2.84 12.71
CA GLU A 77 -22.44 2.81 14.06
C GLU A 77 -22.19 1.46 14.75
N ALA A 78 -22.43 0.35 14.04
CA ALA A 78 -22.16 -0.98 14.56
C ALA A 78 -20.67 -1.21 14.86
N TYR A 79 -19.78 -0.67 14.02
CA TYR A 79 -18.34 -0.69 14.27
C TYR A 79 -17.96 0.11 15.53
N LEU A 80 -18.51 1.30 15.72
CA LEU A 80 -18.22 2.14 16.87
C LEU A 80 -18.72 1.50 18.18
N LYS A 81 -19.88 0.83 18.14
CA LYS A 81 -20.46 0.12 19.30
C LYS A 81 -19.62 -1.06 19.81
N ARG A 82 -18.77 -1.66 18.95
CA ARG A 82 -17.91 -2.79 19.36
C ARG A 82 -16.87 -2.40 20.42
N GLY A 83 -16.65 -1.09 20.61
CA GLY A 83 -15.60 -0.61 21.50
C GLY A 83 -14.20 -0.92 20.94
N GLY A 84 -13.20 -0.75 21.76
CA GLY A 84 -11.81 -1.01 21.40
C GLY A 84 -10.87 -0.83 22.57
N ILE A 85 -9.63 -1.25 22.37
CA ILE A 85 -8.55 -1.04 23.33
C ILE A 85 -7.96 0.35 23.06
N THR A 86 -7.65 1.07 24.12
CA THR A 86 -6.85 2.30 24.03
C THR A 86 -5.37 1.93 24.12
N TYR A 87 -4.60 2.42 23.15
CA TYR A 87 -3.18 2.11 23.08
C TYR A 87 -2.33 3.26 23.61
N ASP A 88 -1.43 2.96 24.53
CA ASP A 88 -0.44 3.91 25.07
C ASP A 88 0.59 4.27 23.98
N ALA A 89 1.02 3.29 23.20
CA ALA A 89 1.94 3.45 22.09
C ALA A 89 1.70 2.39 21.01
N VAL A 90 1.97 2.76 19.76
CA VAL A 90 1.93 1.86 18.60
C VAL A 90 3.09 2.20 17.66
N GLU A 91 3.72 1.17 17.12
CA GLU A 91 4.81 1.28 16.14
C GLU A 91 4.59 0.25 15.03
N VAL A 92 4.45 0.72 13.80
CA VAL A 92 4.43 -0.12 12.60
C VAL A 92 5.88 -0.41 12.20
N ARG A 93 6.34 -1.63 12.41
CA ARG A 93 7.74 -2.02 12.23
C ARG A 93 8.10 -2.37 10.81
N GLY A 94 7.13 -2.81 10.01
CA GLY A 94 7.36 -3.11 8.60
C GLY A 94 6.40 -4.14 8.04
N VAL A 95 6.45 -4.33 6.73
CA VAL A 95 5.72 -5.37 6.04
C VAL A 95 6.48 -6.69 6.19
N ARG A 96 5.80 -7.72 6.70
CA ARG A 96 6.35 -9.06 6.87
C ARG A 96 6.22 -9.90 5.61
N SER A 97 5.06 -9.84 4.97
CA SER A 97 4.79 -10.58 3.74
C SER A 97 3.67 -9.94 2.93
N ILE A 98 3.74 -10.12 1.62
CA ILE A 98 2.64 -9.86 0.68
C ILE A 98 2.47 -11.12 -0.15
N ASP A 99 1.25 -11.63 -0.21
CA ASP A 99 0.87 -12.80 -1.00
C ASP A 99 -0.45 -12.50 -1.71
N GLY A 100 -0.35 -12.14 -2.98
CA GLY A 100 -1.47 -11.69 -3.79
C GLY A 100 -2.20 -10.50 -3.15
N ASP A 101 -3.46 -10.69 -2.79
CA ASP A 101 -4.31 -9.68 -2.14
C ASP A 101 -4.30 -9.73 -0.62
N ARG A 102 -3.40 -10.51 -0.03
CA ARG A 102 -3.22 -10.60 1.42
C ARG A 102 -1.84 -10.14 1.80
N ALA A 103 -1.75 -9.47 2.94
CA ALA A 103 -0.47 -9.06 3.49
C ALA A 103 -0.49 -9.12 5.01
N THR A 104 0.72 -9.15 5.56
CA THR A 104 0.96 -9.13 6.99
C THR A 104 1.93 -8.01 7.31
N VAL A 105 1.56 -7.16 8.25
CA VAL A 105 2.38 -6.06 8.77
C VAL A 105 2.75 -6.36 10.22
N ASN A 106 4.01 -6.20 10.56
CA ASN A 106 4.47 -6.37 11.93
C ASN A 106 4.24 -5.07 12.72
N VAL A 107 3.46 -5.16 13.80
CA VAL A 107 3.08 -4.02 14.63
C VAL A 107 3.40 -4.33 16.09
N TRP A 108 4.18 -3.46 16.71
CA TRP A 108 4.37 -3.44 18.14
C TRP A 108 3.40 -2.46 18.78
N MET A 109 2.82 -2.85 19.90
CA MET A 109 1.91 -1.99 20.65
C MET A 109 2.06 -2.16 22.15
N ARG A 110 1.75 -1.09 22.88
CA ARG A 110 1.65 -1.07 24.32
C ARG A 110 0.27 -0.55 24.73
N TYR A 111 -0.37 -1.27 25.62
CA TYR A 111 -1.72 -0.95 26.09
C TYR A 111 -1.89 -1.29 27.57
N SER A 112 -2.93 -0.73 28.16
CA SER A 112 -3.36 -0.99 29.52
C SER A 112 -4.83 -1.37 29.55
N LEU A 113 -5.19 -2.36 30.36
CA LEU A 113 -6.57 -2.83 30.57
C LEU A 113 -6.92 -2.66 32.05
N PRO A 114 -7.37 -1.49 32.52
CA PRO A 114 -7.58 -1.19 33.93
C PRO A 114 -8.56 -2.15 34.62
N LEU A 115 -9.62 -2.54 33.92
CA LEU A 115 -10.62 -3.48 34.44
C LEU A 115 -10.05 -4.87 34.74
N LEU A 116 -9.00 -5.27 34.00
CA LEU A 116 -8.29 -6.52 34.20
C LEU A 116 -7.01 -6.37 35.02
N ARG A 117 -6.75 -5.17 35.54
CA ARG A 117 -5.52 -4.81 36.27
C ARG A 117 -4.23 -5.02 35.46
N VAL A 118 -4.33 -5.04 34.14
CA VAL A 118 -3.19 -5.14 33.24
C VAL A 118 -2.67 -3.72 32.97
N LYS A 119 -1.36 -3.53 33.18
CA LYS A 119 -0.72 -2.22 32.96
C LYS A 119 0.45 -2.40 31.99
N LYS A 120 0.55 -1.49 31.01
CA LYS A 120 1.69 -1.37 30.08
C LYS A 120 2.08 -2.69 29.44
N GLN A 121 1.09 -3.51 29.08
CA GLN A 121 1.35 -4.75 28.36
C GLN A 121 1.88 -4.42 26.97
N GLU A 122 3.01 -5.07 26.63
CA GLU A 122 3.61 -4.95 25.31
C GLU A 122 3.38 -6.24 24.52
N VAL A 123 3.09 -6.09 23.24
CA VAL A 123 2.91 -7.20 22.33
C VAL A 123 3.39 -6.80 20.92
N VAL A 124 3.93 -7.78 20.23
CA VAL A 124 4.18 -7.69 18.79
C VAL A 124 3.21 -8.64 18.12
N LEU A 125 2.47 -8.16 17.16
CA LEU A 125 1.51 -8.98 16.43
C LEU A 125 1.70 -8.84 14.91
N ASP A 126 1.21 -9.85 14.24
CA ASP A 126 1.06 -9.85 12.80
C ASP A 126 -0.32 -9.29 12.46
N ASP A 127 -0.32 -8.10 11.90
CA ASP A 127 -1.51 -7.35 11.52
C ASP A 127 -1.90 -7.68 10.09
N GLU A 128 -3.12 -8.14 9.88
CA GLU A 128 -3.57 -8.66 8.59
C GLU A 128 -4.19 -7.55 7.74
N TRP A 129 -3.83 -7.56 6.45
CA TRP A 129 -4.32 -6.61 5.46
C TRP A 129 -4.82 -7.35 4.24
N ARG A 130 -5.87 -6.81 3.61
CA ARG A 130 -6.42 -7.30 2.35
C ARG A 130 -6.50 -6.19 1.32
N ARG A 131 -6.12 -6.49 0.10
CA ARG A 131 -6.27 -5.57 -1.02
C ARG A 131 -7.63 -5.78 -1.67
N MET A 132 -8.37 -4.68 -1.80
CA MET A 132 -9.67 -4.62 -2.45
C MET A 132 -9.65 -3.42 -3.39
N ASP A 133 -9.99 -3.64 -4.66
CA ASP A 133 -9.98 -2.60 -5.70
C ASP A 133 -8.63 -1.82 -5.76
N GLY A 134 -7.52 -2.54 -5.61
CA GLY A 134 -6.17 -1.97 -5.61
C GLY A 134 -5.76 -1.23 -4.35
N VAL A 135 -6.59 -1.23 -3.31
CA VAL A 135 -6.35 -0.51 -2.04
C VAL A 135 -6.24 -1.50 -0.88
N TRP A 136 -5.22 -1.35 -0.04
CA TRP A 136 -5.04 -2.16 1.16
C TRP A 136 -6.00 -1.75 2.28
N HIS A 137 -6.70 -2.71 2.88
CA HIS A 137 -7.61 -2.54 4.01
C HIS A 137 -7.20 -3.43 5.17
N HIS A 138 -7.31 -2.90 6.39
CA HIS A 138 -7.04 -3.63 7.62
C HIS A 138 -8.12 -4.69 7.84
N VAL A 139 -7.69 -5.91 8.16
CA VAL A 139 -8.59 -7.03 8.48
C VAL A 139 -8.76 -7.13 9.98
N GLN A 140 -9.94 -6.81 10.46
CA GLN A 140 -10.23 -6.88 11.89
C GLN A 140 -10.20 -8.35 12.34
N ARG A 141 -9.25 -8.72 13.21
CA ARG A 141 -9.24 -10.03 13.86
C ARG A 141 -10.47 -10.17 14.75
N ARG A 142 -11.20 -11.26 14.58
CA ARG A 142 -12.22 -11.63 15.57
C ARG A 142 -11.48 -12.00 16.85
N SER A 143 -11.85 -11.36 17.95
CA SER A 143 -11.32 -11.74 19.26
C SER A 143 -11.76 -13.16 19.58
N VAL A 144 -10.81 -14.07 19.71
CA VAL A 144 -11.10 -15.45 20.18
C VAL A 144 -11.55 -15.47 21.65
N MET A 145 -11.33 -14.35 22.38
CA MET A 145 -11.74 -14.24 23.79
C MET A 145 -13.23 -13.92 23.96
N PHE A 146 -13.88 -13.43 22.90
CA PHE A 146 -15.31 -13.13 22.92
C PHE A 146 -15.95 -13.72 21.67
N PRO A 147 -16.27 -15.04 21.67
CA PRO A 147 -16.99 -15.64 20.56
C PRO A 147 -18.34 -14.95 20.39
N THR A 148 -18.67 -14.62 19.13
CA THR A 148 -19.98 -14.04 18.81
C THR A 148 -21.07 -15.04 19.25
N PRO A 149 -22.12 -14.60 19.98
CA PRO A 149 -23.27 -15.46 20.23
C PRO A 149 -23.85 -15.94 18.88
N GLN A 150 -24.13 -17.24 18.79
CA GLN A 150 -24.78 -17.83 17.63
C GLN A 150 -26.26 -17.46 17.61
#